data_a3926bd5aa4b331b69f5b53e06b4b22d
#
_entry.id   a3926bd5aa4b331b69f5b53e06b4b22d
#
_cell.length_a   1.000
_cell.length_b   1.000
_cell.length_c   1.000
_cell.angle_alpha   90.00
_cell.angle_beta   90.00
_cell.angle_gamma   90.00
#
_symmetry.space_group_name_H-M   'P 1'
#
loop_
_entity.id
_entity.type
_entity.pdbx_description
1 polymer ?
#
loop_
_entity_poly.entity_id
_entity_poly.type
_entity_poly.pdbx_seq_one_letter_code
_entity_poly.pdbx_strand_id
1 'polypeptide(L)'
;MRNMMPLVLSISLMGLICTLSFFRIQSRTLNIWMDSGINFDLVFAGVYLLWLVFESFVSTRELNQGKKTKDFGTCEIYALGQAVTILSALWFKSRWTLPGMIHGLGGLVFCSGVIFRLWAIRTLGRYYSHIVREVESHIIIDTGPYGFIRHPAYGGMILANAGITLFFFNPYTALFFLLILIPAILVRILVEEKTLMNINGYKEYAEHKKRLIPLVW
;
A
#
# COMPACT_ATOMS: atom_id res chain seq x y z
N MET A 1 -16.76 6.66 16.52
CA MET A 1 -15.92 7.56 15.68
C MET A 1 -14.58 6.92 15.28
N ARG A 2 -13.79 6.29 16.18
CA ARG A 2 -12.47 5.68 15.83
C ARG A 2 -12.53 4.50 14.83
N ASN A 3 -13.68 3.87 14.63
CA ASN A 3 -13.86 2.77 13.66
C ASN A 3 -13.98 3.24 12.21
N MET A 4 -14.39 4.49 11.98
CA MET A 4 -14.55 5.07 10.65
C MET A 4 -13.30 5.80 10.17
N MET A 5 -12.27 5.93 11.01
CA MET A 5 -11.07 6.71 10.73
C MET A 5 -10.31 6.25 9.47
N PRO A 6 -10.09 4.94 9.23
CA PRO A 6 -9.44 4.52 7.99
C PRO A 6 -10.24 4.88 6.72
N LEU A 7 -11.56 4.78 6.78
CA LEU A 7 -12.43 5.15 5.66
C LEU A 7 -12.39 6.66 5.39
N VAL A 8 -12.48 7.47 6.45
CA VAL A 8 -12.40 8.94 6.34
C VAL A 8 -11.05 9.36 5.77
N LEU A 9 -9.96 8.77 6.26
CA LEU A 9 -8.61 9.03 5.74
C LEU A 9 -8.48 8.64 4.27
N SER A 10 -9.02 7.49 3.85
CA SER A 10 -9.00 7.06 2.45
C SER A 10 -9.79 8.02 1.55
N ILE A 11 -10.98 8.43 1.96
CA ILE A 11 -11.82 9.38 1.19
C ILE A 11 -11.12 10.75 1.08
N SER A 12 -10.57 11.26 2.20
CA SER A 12 -9.85 12.54 2.21
C SER A 12 -8.61 12.48 1.32
N LEU A 13 -7.85 11.38 1.36
CA LEU A 13 -6.69 11.16 0.52
C LEU A 13 -7.09 11.07 -0.97
N MET A 14 -8.19 10.39 -1.29
CA MET A 14 -8.72 10.35 -2.66
C MET A 14 -9.06 11.75 -3.18
N GLY A 15 -9.76 12.55 -2.39
CA GLY A 15 -10.08 13.95 -2.74
C GLY A 15 -8.83 14.78 -3.00
N LEU A 16 -7.81 14.64 -2.14
CA LEU A 16 -6.56 15.39 -2.28
C LEU A 16 -5.74 14.90 -3.50
N ILE A 17 -5.73 13.61 -3.80
CA ILE A 17 -5.10 13.08 -5.02
C ILE A 17 -5.80 13.59 -6.27
N CYS A 18 -7.15 13.61 -6.29
CA CYS A 18 -7.91 14.16 -7.41
C CYS A 18 -7.59 15.64 -7.63
N THR A 19 -7.55 16.44 -6.57
CA THR A 19 -7.23 17.88 -6.68
C THR A 19 -5.81 18.11 -7.17
N LEU A 20 -4.81 17.41 -6.62
CA LEU A 20 -3.42 17.55 -7.07
C LEU A 20 -3.23 17.07 -8.52
N SER A 21 -3.87 15.98 -8.91
CA SER A 21 -3.84 15.50 -10.28
C SER A 21 -4.45 16.51 -11.23
N PHE A 22 -5.58 17.13 -10.86
CA PHE A 22 -6.23 18.18 -11.63
C PHE A 22 -5.31 19.41 -11.80
N PHE A 23 -4.70 19.93 -10.72
CA PHE A 23 -3.76 21.05 -10.80
C PHE A 23 -2.53 20.70 -11.66
N ARG A 24 -2.01 19.50 -11.55
CA ARG A 24 -0.88 19.02 -12.37
C ARG A 24 -1.23 18.98 -13.86
N ILE A 25 -2.46 18.60 -14.19
CA ILE A 25 -2.98 18.63 -15.56
C ILE A 25 -3.10 20.06 -16.04
N GLN A 26 -3.78 20.92 -15.29
CA GLN A 26 -4.01 22.29 -15.67
C GLN A 26 -2.71 23.08 -15.90
N SER A 27 -1.68 22.83 -15.09
CA SER A 27 -0.35 23.43 -15.29
C SER A 27 0.36 22.94 -16.56
N ARG A 28 0.01 21.75 -17.08
CA ARG A 28 0.54 21.20 -18.33
C ARG A 28 -0.30 21.58 -19.55
N THR A 29 -1.63 21.76 -19.43
CA THR A 29 -2.51 22.07 -20.56
C THR A 29 -2.20 23.42 -21.21
N LEU A 30 -1.57 24.33 -20.52
CA LEU A 30 -1.06 25.58 -21.13
C LEU A 30 0.04 25.33 -22.18
N ASN A 31 0.64 24.11 -22.20
CA ASN A 31 1.69 23.71 -23.16
C ASN A 31 1.26 22.56 -24.11
N ILE A 32 0.03 22.02 -23.99
CA ILE A 32 -0.39 20.74 -24.60
C ILE A 32 -0.99 20.88 -26.01
N TRP A 33 -1.19 22.08 -26.56
CA TRP A 33 -1.67 22.19 -27.94
C TRP A 33 -0.69 21.66 -29.01
N MET A 34 0.46 21.12 -28.59
CA MET A 34 1.50 20.60 -29.49
C MET A 34 1.84 19.13 -29.34
N ASP A 35 1.31 18.37 -28.36
CA ASP A 35 1.71 16.98 -28.16
C ASP A 35 0.49 16.05 -27.94
N SER A 36 0.13 15.31 -28.98
CA SER A 36 -1.00 14.36 -29.03
C SER A 36 -0.73 13.05 -28.29
N GLY A 37 0.06 13.07 -27.20
CA GLY A 37 0.46 11.88 -26.43
C GLY A 37 -0.49 11.56 -25.28
N ILE A 38 -0.74 10.27 -25.03
CA ILE A 38 -1.43 9.79 -23.82
C ILE A 38 -0.71 10.32 -22.58
N ASN A 39 -1.44 10.99 -21.71
CA ASN A 39 -0.89 11.54 -20.48
C ASN A 39 -0.71 10.41 -19.45
N PHE A 40 0.45 9.75 -19.45
CA PHE A 40 0.76 8.62 -18.57
C PHE A 40 0.56 8.93 -17.07
N ASP A 41 0.78 10.19 -16.66
CA ASP A 41 0.55 10.60 -15.26
C ASP A 41 -0.93 10.48 -14.89
N LEU A 42 -1.84 10.80 -15.84
CA LEU A 42 -3.29 10.67 -15.65
C LEU A 42 -3.74 9.23 -15.58
N VAL A 43 -3.25 8.42 -16.51
CA VAL A 43 -3.56 6.99 -16.53
C VAL A 43 -3.10 6.35 -15.21
N PHE A 44 -1.89 6.67 -14.76
CA PHE A 44 -1.36 6.15 -13.50
C PHE A 44 -2.18 6.63 -12.30
N ALA A 45 -2.52 7.92 -12.24
CA ALA A 45 -3.36 8.47 -11.16
C ALA A 45 -4.74 7.80 -11.13
N GLY A 46 -5.34 7.55 -12.29
CA GLY A 46 -6.61 6.83 -12.41
C GLY A 46 -6.53 5.40 -11.91
N VAL A 47 -5.49 4.65 -12.28
CA VAL A 47 -5.26 3.27 -11.80
C VAL A 47 -5.01 3.26 -10.29
N TYR A 48 -4.25 4.23 -9.78
CA TYR A 48 -4.02 4.37 -8.33
C TYR A 48 -5.32 4.68 -7.57
N LEU A 49 -6.16 5.57 -8.08
CA LEU A 49 -7.47 5.86 -7.48
C LEU A 49 -8.38 4.63 -7.47
N LEU A 50 -8.42 3.88 -8.56
CA LEU A 50 -9.16 2.60 -8.60
C LEU A 50 -8.66 1.62 -7.54
N TRP A 51 -7.36 1.53 -7.34
CA TRP A 51 -6.79 0.72 -6.27
C TRP A 51 -7.20 1.21 -4.88
N LEU A 52 -7.18 2.53 -4.61
CA LEU A 52 -7.65 3.08 -3.33
C LEU A 52 -9.13 2.82 -3.08
N VAL A 53 -9.97 2.91 -4.12
CA VAL A 53 -11.39 2.54 -4.03
C VAL A 53 -11.52 1.08 -3.61
N PHE A 54 -10.78 0.18 -4.24
CA PHE A 54 -10.78 -1.23 -3.89
C PHE A 54 -10.33 -1.48 -2.44
N GLU A 55 -9.24 -0.85 -1.99
CA GLU A 55 -8.75 -0.93 -0.60
C GLU A 55 -9.81 -0.43 0.40
N SER A 56 -10.55 0.63 0.07
CA SER A 56 -11.63 1.12 0.94
C SER A 56 -12.79 0.14 1.04
N PHE A 57 -13.15 -0.58 -0.03
CA PHE A 57 -14.15 -1.66 0.04
C PHE A 57 -13.69 -2.83 0.92
N VAL A 58 -12.43 -3.22 0.86
CA VAL A 58 -11.88 -4.23 1.75
C VAL A 58 -11.96 -3.76 3.20
N SER A 59 -11.60 -2.51 3.48
CA SER A 59 -11.65 -1.92 4.82
C SER A 59 -13.08 -1.84 5.40
N THR A 60 -14.10 -1.56 4.58
CA THR A 60 -15.50 -1.49 5.05
C THR A 60 -16.07 -2.85 5.45
N ARG A 61 -15.68 -3.93 4.78
CA ARG A 61 -16.08 -5.30 5.14
C ARG A 61 -15.61 -5.69 6.54
N GLU A 62 -14.50 -5.13 7.00
CA GLU A 62 -13.87 -5.46 8.27
C GLU A 62 -14.52 -4.76 9.46
N LEU A 63 -15.27 -3.68 9.26
CA LEU A 63 -15.87 -2.90 10.35
C LEU A 63 -16.79 -3.74 11.25
N ASN A 64 -17.31 -4.85 10.76
CA ASN A 64 -18.25 -5.74 11.43
C ASN A 64 -17.60 -7.00 12.05
N GLN A 65 -16.27 -7.17 12.00
CA GLN A 65 -15.61 -8.40 12.43
C GLN A 65 -14.70 -8.20 13.68
N GLY A 66 -14.91 -9.00 14.71
CA GLY A 66 -14.02 -9.27 15.83
C GLY A 66 -13.73 -8.13 16.82
N LYS A 67 -13.14 -8.47 17.99
CA LYS A 67 -12.63 -7.52 18.99
C LYS A 67 -11.32 -6.88 18.49
N LYS A 68 -11.22 -5.55 18.60
CA LYS A 68 -9.97 -4.82 18.32
C LYS A 68 -8.94 -5.10 19.41
N THR A 69 -7.75 -5.51 19.02
CA THR A 69 -6.57 -5.43 19.88
C THR A 69 -5.99 -4.01 19.90
N LYS A 70 -5.06 -3.73 20.81
CA LYS A 70 -4.38 -2.43 20.88
C LYS A 70 -3.43 -2.31 19.69
N ASP A 71 -3.83 -1.60 18.64
CA ASP A 71 -3.03 -1.33 17.43
C ASP A 71 -1.96 -0.24 17.67
N PHE A 72 -1.88 0.37 18.86
CA PHE A 72 -0.90 1.40 19.23
C PHE A 72 -0.74 2.56 18.22
N GLY A 73 -1.71 2.80 17.34
CA GLY A 73 -1.65 3.85 16.33
C GLY A 73 -0.82 3.50 15.08
N THR A 74 -0.39 2.25 14.93
CA THR A 74 0.45 1.85 13.80
C THR A 74 -0.28 1.90 12.46
N CYS A 75 -1.61 1.75 12.47
CA CYS A 75 -2.45 1.90 11.28
C CYS A 75 -2.42 3.35 10.77
N GLU A 76 -2.53 4.31 11.67
CA GLU A 76 -2.52 5.73 11.36
C GLU A 76 -1.14 6.18 10.83
N ILE A 77 -0.05 5.73 11.46
CA ILE A 77 1.32 6.04 11.02
C ILE A 77 1.59 5.45 9.63
N TYR A 78 1.16 4.22 9.38
CA TYR A 78 1.25 3.60 8.08
C TYR A 78 0.45 4.35 7.01
N ALA A 79 -0.81 4.72 7.30
CA ALA A 79 -1.66 5.49 6.39
C ALA A 79 -1.08 6.88 6.09
N LEU A 80 -0.49 7.54 7.11
CA LEU A 80 0.22 8.80 6.94
C LEU A 80 1.45 8.64 6.04
N GLY A 81 2.27 7.62 6.28
CA GLY A 81 3.45 7.34 5.47
C GLY A 81 3.09 7.10 3.99
N GLN A 82 2.01 6.36 3.74
CA GLN A 82 1.51 6.15 2.38
C GLN A 82 0.99 7.46 1.75
N ALA A 83 0.23 8.25 2.51
CA ALA A 83 -0.29 9.53 2.05
C ALA A 83 0.84 10.50 1.67
N VAL A 84 1.84 10.66 2.54
CA VAL A 84 2.99 11.56 2.28
C VAL A 84 3.79 11.08 1.07
N THR A 85 3.98 9.78 0.89
CA THR A 85 4.70 9.23 -0.26
C THR A 85 3.98 9.56 -1.57
N ILE A 86 2.67 9.29 -1.68
CA ILE A 86 1.93 9.54 -2.93
C ILE A 86 1.75 11.03 -3.19
N LEU A 87 1.45 11.83 -2.16
CA LEU A 87 1.25 13.26 -2.31
C LEU A 87 2.55 13.96 -2.74
N SER A 88 3.70 13.55 -2.19
CA SER A 88 4.99 14.07 -2.64
C SER A 88 5.32 13.66 -4.08
N ALA A 89 4.95 12.44 -4.49
CA ALA A 89 5.12 11.98 -5.87
C ALA A 89 4.32 12.84 -6.87
N LEU A 90 3.11 13.24 -6.48
CA LEU A 90 2.25 14.10 -7.30
C LEU A 90 2.64 15.59 -7.23
N TRP A 91 3.13 16.05 -6.09
CA TRP A 91 3.50 17.47 -5.89
C TRP A 91 4.80 17.84 -6.57
N PHE A 92 5.87 17.06 -6.37
CA PHE A 92 7.18 17.36 -6.93
C PHE A 92 7.29 16.89 -8.38
N LYS A 93 8.02 17.66 -9.21
CA LYS A 93 8.30 17.24 -10.60
C LYS A 93 9.20 16.01 -10.62
N SER A 94 8.89 15.06 -11.50
CA SER A 94 9.77 13.94 -11.79
C SER A 94 11.11 14.46 -12.36
N ARG A 95 12.22 13.82 -11.95
CA ARG A 95 13.57 14.15 -12.41
C ARG A 95 14.08 13.23 -13.52
N TRP A 96 13.24 12.35 -14.03
CA TRP A 96 13.66 11.49 -15.13
C TRP A 96 13.85 12.27 -16.42
N THR A 97 15.03 12.12 -17.04
CA THR A 97 15.37 12.66 -18.35
C THR A 97 15.00 11.72 -19.51
N LEU A 98 14.80 10.42 -19.21
CA LEU A 98 14.38 9.36 -20.15
C LEU A 98 13.00 8.82 -19.75
N PRO A 99 11.92 9.51 -20.08
CA PRO A 99 10.61 9.23 -19.50
C PRO A 99 10.02 7.85 -19.89
N GLY A 100 10.21 7.36 -21.09
CA GLY A 100 9.47 6.19 -21.58
C GLY A 100 9.74 4.89 -20.86
N MET A 101 11.00 4.45 -20.79
CA MET A 101 11.36 3.14 -20.22
C MET A 101 11.18 3.09 -18.71
N ILE A 102 11.56 4.14 -18.00
CA ILE A 102 11.54 4.16 -16.53
C ILE A 102 10.11 4.31 -16.01
N HIS A 103 9.26 5.12 -16.67
CA HIS A 103 7.84 5.18 -16.37
C HIS A 103 7.17 3.82 -16.63
N GLY A 104 7.48 3.15 -17.74
CA GLY A 104 7.00 1.79 -18.01
C GLY A 104 7.41 0.80 -16.92
N LEU A 105 8.68 0.80 -16.51
CA LEU A 105 9.18 -0.04 -15.42
C LEU A 105 8.49 0.28 -14.08
N GLY A 106 8.37 1.56 -13.72
CA GLY A 106 7.65 2.00 -12.52
C GLY A 106 6.19 1.53 -12.51
N GLY A 107 5.50 1.65 -13.65
CA GLY A 107 4.14 1.15 -13.82
C GLY A 107 4.05 -0.38 -13.68
N LEU A 108 4.97 -1.14 -14.26
CA LEU A 108 5.02 -2.60 -14.12
C LEU A 108 5.27 -3.03 -12.68
N VAL A 109 6.21 -2.38 -11.98
CA VAL A 109 6.50 -2.66 -10.57
C VAL A 109 5.28 -2.34 -9.70
N PHE A 110 4.60 -1.21 -9.96
CA PHE A 110 3.36 -0.85 -9.27
C PHE A 110 2.27 -1.92 -9.47
N CYS A 111 1.97 -2.27 -10.71
CA CYS A 111 0.95 -3.27 -11.03
C CYS A 111 1.28 -4.64 -10.39
N SER A 112 2.54 -5.06 -10.45
CA SER A 112 3.00 -6.30 -9.81
C SER A 112 2.77 -6.28 -8.30
N GLY A 113 3.08 -5.16 -7.63
CA GLY A 113 2.84 -4.97 -6.21
C GLY A 113 1.36 -5.04 -5.86
N VAL A 114 0.50 -4.35 -6.63
CA VAL A 114 -0.96 -4.39 -6.46
C VAL A 114 -1.50 -5.81 -6.65
N ILE A 115 -1.12 -6.50 -7.73
CA ILE A 115 -1.55 -7.88 -8.01
C ILE A 115 -1.13 -8.81 -6.87
N PHE A 116 0.13 -8.72 -6.42
CA PHE A 116 0.65 -9.54 -5.33
C PHE A 116 -0.10 -9.28 -4.02
N ARG A 117 -0.40 -8.01 -3.71
CA ARG A 117 -1.21 -7.64 -2.55
C ARG A 117 -2.62 -8.19 -2.64
N LEU A 118 -3.29 -8.03 -3.78
CA LEU A 118 -4.64 -8.54 -3.99
C LEU A 118 -4.70 -10.07 -3.90
N TRP A 119 -3.69 -10.75 -4.40
CA TRP A 119 -3.55 -12.19 -4.24
C TRP A 119 -3.43 -12.58 -2.77
N ALA A 120 -2.58 -11.90 -2.00
CA ALA A 120 -2.44 -12.13 -0.56
C ALA A 120 -3.77 -11.90 0.19
N ILE A 121 -4.46 -10.78 -0.06
CA ILE A 121 -5.75 -10.46 0.55
C ILE A 121 -6.80 -11.53 0.23
N ARG A 122 -6.88 -11.96 -1.02
CA ARG A 122 -7.84 -13.00 -1.44
C ARG A 122 -7.54 -14.35 -0.80
N THR A 123 -6.25 -14.72 -0.68
CA THR A 123 -5.83 -15.98 -0.05
C THR A 123 -6.21 -16.00 1.43
N LEU A 124 -6.02 -14.90 2.15
CA LEU A 124 -6.39 -14.82 3.57
C LEU A 124 -7.92 -14.71 3.76
N GLY A 125 -8.64 -14.16 2.78
CA GLY A 125 -10.10 -14.08 2.75
C GLY A 125 -10.68 -13.40 3.98
N ARG A 126 -11.53 -14.11 4.74
CA ARG A 126 -12.19 -13.57 5.94
C ARG A 126 -11.26 -13.27 7.11
N TYR A 127 -10.07 -13.82 7.10
CA TYR A 127 -9.07 -13.59 8.17
C TYR A 127 -8.22 -12.34 7.90
N TYR A 128 -8.32 -11.74 6.72
CA TYR A 128 -7.62 -10.50 6.42
C TYR A 128 -8.24 -9.32 7.17
N SER A 129 -7.40 -8.51 7.80
CA SER A 129 -7.82 -7.25 8.43
C SER A 129 -6.74 -6.18 8.31
N HIS A 130 -7.16 -4.93 8.00
CA HIS A 130 -6.31 -3.75 8.09
C HIS A 130 -5.99 -3.34 9.53
N ILE A 131 -6.73 -3.84 10.51
CA ILE A 131 -6.52 -3.56 11.93
C ILE A 131 -6.15 -4.86 12.59
N VAL A 132 -5.15 -4.86 13.48
CA VAL A 132 -4.78 -6.03 14.25
C VAL A 132 -5.96 -6.49 15.10
N ARG A 133 -6.48 -7.70 14.85
CA ARG A 133 -7.66 -8.28 15.53
C ARG A 133 -7.41 -9.74 15.86
N GLU A 134 -7.98 -10.16 16.98
CA GLU A 134 -8.17 -11.58 17.29
C GLU A 134 -9.50 -12.03 16.68
N VAL A 135 -9.42 -12.95 15.74
CA VAL A 135 -10.60 -13.59 15.13
C VAL A 135 -10.80 -14.93 15.82
N GLU A 136 -12.02 -15.18 16.34
CA GLU A 136 -12.36 -16.47 16.92
C GLU A 136 -12.18 -17.59 15.88
N SER A 137 -11.59 -18.71 16.31
CA SER A 137 -11.28 -19.86 15.44
C SER A 137 -10.33 -19.53 14.28
N HIS A 138 -9.31 -18.68 14.53
CA HIS A 138 -8.33 -18.36 13.52
C HIS A 138 -7.56 -19.60 13.05
N ILE A 139 -7.62 -19.89 11.75
CA ILE A 139 -6.87 -20.95 11.10
C ILE A 139 -5.65 -20.33 10.43
N ILE A 140 -4.47 -20.92 10.65
CA ILE A 140 -3.25 -20.48 9.98
C ILE A 140 -3.33 -20.87 8.50
N ILE A 141 -3.24 -19.88 7.63
CA ILE A 141 -3.21 -20.07 6.18
C ILE A 141 -1.75 -20.01 5.73
N ASP A 142 -1.26 -21.12 5.20
CA ASP A 142 0.11 -21.30 4.70
C ASP A 142 0.18 -21.58 3.20
N THR A 143 -0.93 -21.31 2.47
CA THR A 143 -1.06 -21.51 1.03
C THR A 143 -0.83 -20.23 0.23
N GLY A 144 -0.67 -20.37 -1.08
CA GLY A 144 -0.43 -19.23 -1.97
C GLY A 144 0.80 -18.41 -1.54
N PRO A 145 0.72 -17.08 -1.47
CA PRO A 145 1.85 -16.24 -1.09
C PRO A 145 2.29 -16.44 0.37
N TYR A 146 1.38 -16.91 1.26
CA TYR A 146 1.68 -17.23 2.66
C TYR A 146 2.50 -18.51 2.81
N GLY A 147 2.56 -19.33 1.78
CA GLY A 147 3.49 -20.48 1.72
C GLY A 147 4.96 -20.06 1.60
N PHE A 148 5.25 -18.82 1.21
CA PHE A 148 6.62 -18.31 1.02
C PHE A 148 7.05 -17.34 2.10
N ILE A 149 6.18 -16.39 2.49
CA ILE A 149 6.45 -15.35 3.48
C ILE A 149 5.22 -15.09 4.35
N ARG A 150 5.44 -14.58 5.57
CA ARG A 150 4.35 -14.36 6.54
C ARG A 150 3.49 -13.14 6.23
N HIS A 151 4.08 -12.10 5.63
CA HIS A 151 3.42 -10.81 5.39
C HIS A 151 3.40 -10.40 3.90
N PRO A 152 2.86 -11.23 2.99
CA PRO A 152 2.88 -10.95 1.55
C PRO A 152 2.05 -9.70 1.19
N ALA A 153 0.98 -9.39 1.93
CA ALA A 153 0.19 -8.19 1.70
C ALA A 153 1.01 -6.90 1.92
N TYR A 154 1.90 -6.88 2.94
CA TYR A 154 2.82 -5.77 3.14
C TYR A 154 3.94 -5.76 2.09
N GLY A 155 4.43 -6.91 1.67
CA GLY A 155 5.39 -7.02 0.57
C GLY A 155 4.84 -6.41 -0.71
N GLY A 156 3.58 -6.71 -1.06
CA GLY A 156 2.88 -6.11 -2.19
C GLY A 156 2.73 -4.59 -2.07
N MET A 157 2.47 -4.08 -0.85
CA MET A 157 2.38 -2.65 -0.58
C MET A 157 3.72 -1.94 -0.76
N ILE A 158 4.80 -2.50 -0.26
CA ILE A 158 6.16 -1.96 -0.45
C ILE A 158 6.48 -1.93 -1.94
N LEU A 159 6.22 -3.00 -2.67
CA LEU A 159 6.48 -3.10 -4.09
C LEU A 159 5.66 -2.08 -4.90
N ALA A 160 4.37 -1.92 -4.59
CA ALA A 160 3.51 -0.92 -5.25
C ALA A 160 4.03 0.51 -5.01
N ASN A 161 4.39 0.86 -3.78
CA ASN A 161 4.92 2.20 -3.49
C ASN A 161 6.33 2.41 -4.04
N ALA A 162 7.16 1.38 -4.17
CA ALA A 162 8.41 1.43 -4.91
C ALA A 162 8.17 1.76 -6.40
N GLY A 163 7.14 1.15 -7.00
CA GLY A 163 6.70 1.44 -8.37
C GLY A 163 6.27 2.90 -8.54
N ILE A 164 5.48 3.44 -7.60
CA ILE A 164 5.09 4.87 -7.58
C ILE A 164 6.33 5.76 -7.49
N THR A 165 7.23 5.44 -6.55
CA THR A 165 8.47 6.21 -6.34
C THR A 165 9.35 6.19 -7.58
N LEU A 166 9.41 5.07 -8.28
CA LEU A 166 10.16 4.95 -9.53
C LEU A 166 9.48 5.71 -10.66
N PHE A 167 8.16 5.62 -10.80
CA PHE A 167 7.38 6.29 -11.84
C PHE A 167 7.50 7.83 -11.76
N PHE A 168 7.28 8.39 -10.56
CA PHE A 168 7.32 9.83 -10.28
C PHE A 168 8.63 10.27 -9.61
N PHE A 169 9.74 9.62 -9.91
CA PHE A 169 10.98 9.80 -9.18
C PHE A 169 11.36 11.26 -8.92
N ASN A 170 11.45 11.56 -7.63
CA ASN A 170 12.14 12.73 -7.10
C ASN A 170 12.75 12.37 -5.73
N PRO A 171 13.81 13.07 -5.27
CA PRO A 171 14.50 12.75 -4.02
C PRO A 171 13.59 12.77 -2.78
N TYR A 172 12.60 13.67 -2.74
CA TYR A 172 11.69 13.82 -1.60
C TYR A 172 10.76 12.60 -1.49
N THR A 173 10.19 12.15 -2.59
CA THR A 173 9.35 10.94 -2.60
C THR A 173 10.16 9.71 -2.20
N ALA A 174 11.38 9.55 -2.71
CA ALA A 174 12.26 8.46 -2.31
C ALA A 174 12.61 8.53 -0.82
N LEU A 175 12.89 9.72 -0.29
CA LEU A 175 13.15 9.93 1.13
C LEU A 175 11.95 9.55 2.00
N PHE A 176 10.74 10.02 1.67
CA PHE A 176 9.52 9.70 2.42
C PHE A 176 9.18 8.22 2.35
N PHE A 177 9.33 7.59 1.18
CA PHE A 177 9.16 6.15 1.03
C PHE A 177 10.12 5.36 1.93
N LEU A 178 11.42 5.69 1.90
CA LEU A 178 12.45 4.94 2.63
C LEU A 178 12.45 5.22 4.13
N LEU A 179 12.23 6.48 4.56
CA LEU A 179 12.40 6.88 5.96
C LEU A 179 11.09 6.98 6.74
N ILE A 180 9.94 7.00 6.07
CA ILE A 180 8.64 7.07 6.75
C ILE A 180 7.83 5.80 6.45
N LEU A 181 7.54 5.51 5.18
CA LEU A 181 6.62 4.42 4.86
C LEU A 181 7.21 3.04 5.17
N ILE A 182 8.46 2.76 4.77
CA ILE A 182 9.09 1.46 5.08
C ILE A 182 9.19 1.23 6.59
N PRO A 183 9.74 2.13 7.41
CA PRO A 183 9.76 1.94 8.86
C PRO A 183 8.36 1.78 9.46
N ALA A 184 7.36 2.55 9.00
CA ALA A 184 5.98 2.40 9.46
C ALA A 184 5.43 0.98 9.20
N ILE A 185 5.69 0.41 8.01
CA ILE A 185 5.30 -0.96 7.68
C ILE A 185 6.05 -1.96 8.56
N LEU A 186 7.35 -1.80 8.77
CA LEU A 186 8.15 -2.71 9.60
C LEU A 186 7.67 -2.73 11.06
N VAL A 187 7.42 -1.55 11.63
CA VAL A 187 6.86 -1.43 12.99
C VAL A 187 5.50 -2.10 13.06
N ARG A 188 4.66 -1.90 12.06
CA ARG A 188 3.34 -2.51 11.99
C ARG A 188 3.41 -4.03 11.96
N ILE A 189 4.29 -4.61 11.14
CA ILE A 189 4.53 -6.06 11.10
C ILE A 189 4.92 -6.58 12.49
N LEU A 190 5.82 -5.89 13.19
CA LEU A 190 6.26 -6.31 14.53
C LEU A 190 5.14 -6.25 15.56
N VAL A 191 4.25 -5.25 15.48
CA VAL A 191 3.08 -5.14 16.36
C VAL A 191 2.05 -6.22 16.06
N GLU A 192 1.78 -6.47 14.78
CA GLU A 192 0.86 -7.52 14.34
C GLU A 192 1.35 -8.91 14.77
N GLU A 193 2.63 -9.23 14.60
CA GLU A 193 3.21 -10.50 15.03
C GLU A 193 3.07 -10.76 16.54
N LYS A 194 3.17 -9.72 17.39
CA LYS A 194 2.94 -9.89 18.84
C LYS A 194 1.54 -10.43 19.15
N THR A 195 0.55 -10.02 18.37
CA THR A 195 -0.83 -10.52 18.52
C THR A 195 -0.96 -11.91 17.91
N LEU A 196 -0.40 -12.14 16.72
CA LEU A 196 -0.45 -13.42 16.02
C LEU A 196 0.26 -14.54 16.79
N MET A 197 1.31 -14.23 17.56
CA MET A 197 2.02 -15.21 18.41
C MET A 197 1.13 -15.85 19.49
N ASN A 198 -0.02 -15.24 19.82
CA ASN A 198 -1.01 -15.82 20.75
C ASN A 198 -1.94 -16.83 20.07
N ILE A 199 -1.90 -16.96 18.74
CA ILE A 199 -2.74 -17.88 17.98
C ILE A 199 -2.08 -19.24 17.93
N ASN A 200 -2.86 -20.29 18.22
CA ASN A 200 -2.38 -21.67 18.19
C ASN A 200 -1.84 -22.03 16.80
N GLY A 201 -0.63 -22.60 16.76
CA GLY A 201 0.06 -23.00 15.51
C GLY A 201 0.83 -21.87 14.81
N TYR A 202 0.64 -20.59 15.20
CA TYR A 202 1.37 -19.50 14.53
C TYR A 202 2.88 -19.53 14.78
N LYS A 203 3.31 -19.91 15.99
CA LYS A 203 4.74 -20.01 16.33
C LYS A 203 5.46 -20.99 15.41
N GLU A 204 4.88 -22.17 15.24
CA GLU A 204 5.40 -23.24 14.38
C GLU A 204 5.48 -22.75 12.91
N TYR A 205 4.42 -22.13 12.40
CA TYR A 205 4.43 -21.51 11.09
C TYR A 205 5.53 -20.44 10.95
N ALA A 206 5.71 -19.60 11.99
CA ALA A 206 6.68 -18.52 11.99
C ALA A 206 8.15 -18.98 12.02
N GLU A 207 8.42 -20.16 12.56
CA GLU A 207 9.77 -20.77 12.54
C GLU A 207 10.20 -21.15 11.12
N HIS A 208 9.25 -21.57 10.29
CA HIS A 208 9.54 -22.06 8.93
C HIS A 208 9.46 -20.98 7.85
N LYS A 209 8.88 -19.81 8.13
CA LYS A 209 8.66 -18.74 7.15
C LYS A 209 9.30 -17.43 7.58
N LYS A 210 9.83 -16.68 6.62
CA LYS A 210 10.37 -15.34 6.83
C LYS A 210 9.25 -14.28 6.74
N ARG A 211 9.51 -13.06 7.24
CA ARG A 211 8.50 -11.99 7.28
C ARG A 211 8.12 -11.45 5.91
N LEU A 212 9.09 -10.90 5.20
CA LEU A 212 8.88 -10.18 3.92
C LEU A 212 9.76 -10.71 2.79
N ILE A 213 11.02 -11.01 3.07
CA ILE A 213 11.99 -11.42 2.07
C ILE A 213 12.33 -12.88 2.31
N PRO A 214 12.02 -13.78 1.35
CA PRO A 214 12.36 -15.19 1.50
C PRO A 214 13.84 -15.36 1.84
N LEU A 215 14.14 -16.25 2.76
CA LEU A 215 15.48 -16.60 3.23
C LEU A 215 16.22 -15.50 4.04
N VAL A 216 15.76 -14.25 4.04
CA VAL A 216 16.47 -13.14 4.70
C VAL A 216 15.75 -12.69 5.99
N TRP A 217 14.55 -12.14 5.89
CA TRP A 217 13.82 -11.54 7.03
C TRP A 217 12.31 -11.76 6.96
#